data_dd7007b70e35d038416a98f6ad61fb72
#
_entry.id   dd7007b70e35d038416a98f6ad61fb72
#
_cell.length_a   1.000
_cell.length_b   1.000
_cell.length_c   1.000
_cell.angle_alpha   90.00
_cell.angle_beta   90.00
_cell.angle_gamma   90.00
#
_symmetry.space_group_name_H-M   'P 1'
#
loop_
_entity.id
_entity.type
_entity.pdbx_description
1 polymer ?
#
loop_
_entity_poly.entity_id
_entity_poly.type
_entity_poly.pdbx_seq_one_letter_code
_entity_poly.pdbx_strand_id
1 'polypeptide(L)'
;MTEIKDRDDLNFLIRCFYEKALIDPEIGFFFTEIAEVDLEVHIPKIVSFWEMLLFRTGSFNGNPYQTHKLLDMKSAIEPHHFQRWFTLFHQCIDAHFVGECAETLKFNAKSIATRMAHALSTARLSSESRVLGTPHSSAKHFQTERWNNEHSKGEESCQHITRNPMKSLI
;
A
#
# COMPACT_ATOMS: atom_id res chain seq x y z
N MET A 1 22.97 2.96 9.51
CA MET A 1 21.90 3.05 8.51
C MET A 1 22.52 2.94 7.14
N THR A 2 21.92 2.18 6.26
CA THR A 2 22.38 1.90 4.88
C THR A 2 21.30 2.35 3.88
N GLU A 3 21.64 2.40 2.60
CA GLU A 3 20.63 2.60 1.55
C GLU A 3 19.90 1.29 1.26
N ILE A 4 18.64 1.39 0.84
CA ILE A 4 17.88 0.24 0.30
C ILE A 4 18.37 0.01 -1.13
N LYS A 5 18.97 -1.15 -1.41
CA LYS A 5 19.62 -1.45 -2.70
C LYS A 5 18.94 -2.57 -3.47
N ASP A 6 18.37 -3.53 -2.76
CA ASP A 6 17.91 -4.76 -3.36
C ASP A 6 16.72 -5.39 -2.62
N ARG A 7 16.34 -6.56 -3.09
CA ARG A 7 15.26 -7.38 -2.54
C ARG A 7 15.52 -7.84 -1.11
N ASP A 8 16.78 -8.08 -0.75
CA ASP A 8 17.13 -8.58 0.59
C ASP A 8 16.96 -7.48 1.63
N ASP A 9 17.30 -6.24 1.31
CA ASP A 9 17.01 -5.07 2.15
C ASP A 9 15.51 -4.88 2.37
N LEU A 10 14.71 -5.04 1.31
CA LEU A 10 13.26 -5.00 1.43
C LEU A 10 12.72 -6.15 2.29
N ASN A 11 13.22 -7.36 2.12
CA ASN A 11 12.81 -8.50 2.93
C ASN A 11 13.13 -8.28 4.41
N PHE A 12 14.31 -7.77 4.71
CA PHE A 12 14.69 -7.38 6.07
C PHE A 12 13.72 -6.34 6.65
N LEU A 13 13.47 -5.25 5.93
CA LEU A 13 12.57 -4.18 6.35
C LEU A 13 11.15 -4.72 6.63
N ILE A 14 10.62 -5.53 5.73
CA ILE A 14 9.27 -6.08 5.86
C ILE A 14 9.17 -7.01 7.07
N ARG A 15 10.18 -7.83 7.34
CA ARG A 15 10.22 -8.67 8.56
C ARG A 15 10.25 -7.81 9.83
N CYS A 16 11.11 -6.79 9.91
CA CYS A 16 11.15 -5.85 11.03
C CYS A 16 9.80 -5.14 11.26
N PHE A 17 9.11 -4.79 10.18
CA PHE A 17 7.77 -4.21 10.28
C PHE A 17 6.77 -5.21 10.88
N TYR A 18 6.73 -6.45 10.40
CA TYR A 18 5.78 -7.46 10.91
C TYR A 18 6.04 -7.85 12.37
N GLU A 19 7.30 -7.86 12.81
CA GLU A 19 7.64 -8.06 14.23
C GLU A 19 6.94 -7.05 15.15
N LYS A 20 6.80 -5.79 14.69
CA LYS A 20 6.10 -4.74 15.42
C LYS A 20 4.60 -4.77 15.19
N ALA A 21 4.18 -4.95 13.95
CA ALA A 21 2.78 -4.87 13.56
C ALA A 21 1.93 -5.97 14.18
N LEU A 22 2.44 -7.19 14.33
CA LEU A 22 1.70 -8.33 14.89
C LEU A 22 1.37 -8.17 16.38
N ILE A 23 2.19 -7.44 17.13
CA ILE A 23 2.00 -7.18 18.55
C ILE A 23 1.40 -5.80 18.83
N ASP A 24 1.12 -5.03 17.79
CA ASP A 24 0.58 -3.68 17.93
C ASP A 24 -0.89 -3.73 18.37
N PRO A 25 -1.27 -2.99 19.44
CA PRO A 25 -2.62 -3.06 20.00
C PRO A 25 -3.71 -2.49 19.08
N GLU A 26 -3.35 -1.64 18.10
CA GLU A 26 -4.32 -1.01 17.19
C GLU A 26 -4.54 -1.80 15.91
N ILE A 27 -3.49 -2.46 15.38
CA ILE A 27 -3.59 -3.11 14.07
C ILE A 27 -3.20 -4.59 14.07
N GLY A 28 -2.62 -5.12 15.16
CA GLY A 28 -2.12 -6.50 15.22
C GLY A 28 -3.21 -7.53 14.94
N PHE A 29 -4.40 -7.32 15.50
CA PHE A 29 -5.52 -8.24 15.34
C PHE A 29 -5.99 -8.42 13.89
N PHE A 30 -5.79 -7.42 13.01
CA PHE A 30 -6.09 -7.59 11.59
C PHE A 30 -5.25 -8.69 10.95
N PHE A 31 -4.01 -8.84 11.39
CA PHE A 31 -3.09 -9.85 10.85
C PHE A 31 -3.29 -11.21 11.52
N THR A 32 -3.50 -11.24 12.83
CA THR A 32 -3.50 -12.47 13.63
C THR A 32 -4.87 -13.15 13.69
N GLU A 33 -5.97 -12.37 13.73
CA GLU A 33 -7.31 -12.87 13.96
C GLU A 33 -8.21 -12.76 12.71
N ILE A 34 -8.15 -11.64 11.99
CA ILE A 34 -9.09 -11.38 10.89
C ILE A 34 -8.58 -11.95 9.57
N ALA A 35 -7.30 -11.77 9.27
CA ALA A 35 -6.65 -12.25 8.06
C ALA A 35 -5.93 -13.59 8.25
N GLU A 36 -5.59 -13.96 9.49
CA GLU A 36 -4.83 -15.16 9.84
C GLU A 36 -3.60 -15.34 8.93
N VAL A 37 -2.77 -14.29 8.88
CA VAL A 37 -1.71 -14.17 7.88
C VAL A 37 -0.62 -15.21 8.10
N ASP A 38 -0.40 -16.05 7.10
CA ASP A 38 0.81 -16.87 7.00
C ASP A 38 1.96 -15.99 6.49
N LEU A 39 2.89 -15.64 7.38
CA LEU A 39 4.01 -14.74 7.08
C LEU A 39 4.97 -15.30 6.03
N GLU A 40 5.18 -16.62 5.99
CA GLU A 40 6.10 -17.22 5.03
C GLU A 40 5.55 -17.13 3.59
N VAL A 41 4.23 -17.09 3.45
CA VAL A 41 3.55 -16.88 2.17
C VAL A 41 3.35 -15.38 1.86
N HIS A 42 3.10 -14.58 2.89
CA HIS A 42 2.71 -13.19 2.75
C HIS A 42 3.90 -12.25 2.51
N ILE A 43 4.97 -12.38 3.29
CA ILE A 43 6.16 -11.51 3.19
C ILE A 43 6.74 -11.48 1.77
N PRO A 44 6.95 -12.61 1.07
CA PRO A 44 7.46 -12.59 -0.29
C PRO A 44 6.60 -11.79 -1.28
N LYS A 45 5.26 -11.78 -1.08
CA LYS A 45 4.33 -11.00 -1.91
C LYS A 45 4.48 -9.50 -1.67
N ILE A 46 4.59 -9.10 -0.40
CA ILE A 46 4.79 -7.69 -0.03
C ILE A 46 6.16 -7.19 -0.50
N VAL A 47 7.20 -8.01 -0.35
CA VAL A 47 8.53 -7.70 -0.89
C VAL A 47 8.46 -7.48 -2.40
N SER A 48 7.81 -8.38 -3.15
CA SER A 48 7.66 -8.24 -4.60
C SER A 48 6.85 -6.99 -4.99
N PHE A 49 5.86 -6.61 -4.18
CA PHE A 49 5.12 -5.36 -4.37
C PHE A 49 6.02 -4.12 -4.25
N TRP A 50 6.82 -4.04 -3.18
CA TRP A 50 7.72 -2.91 -2.96
C TRP A 50 8.88 -2.89 -3.94
N GLU A 51 9.43 -4.05 -4.30
CA GLU A 51 10.45 -4.20 -5.33
C GLU A 51 9.97 -3.63 -6.67
N MET A 52 8.76 -3.99 -7.08
CA MET A 52 8.15 -3.43 -8.30
C MET A 52 8.00 -1.91 -8.23
N LEU A 53 7.59 -1.36 -7.09
CA LEU A 53 7.39 0.10 -6.93
C LEU A 53 8.71 0.87 -6.89
N LEU A 54 9.75 0.34 -6.23
CA LEU A 54 11.03 1.03 -6.05
C LEU A 54 11.96 0.84 -7.23
N PHE A 55 12.14 -0.40 -7.66
CA PHE A 55 13.17 -0.76 -8.63
C PHE A 55 12.61 -1.03 -10.03
N ARG A 56 11.28 -1.02 -10.17
CA ARG A 56 10.59 -1.38 -11.44
C ARG A 56 10.95 -2.77 -11.95
N THR A 57 11.37 -3.64 -11.05
CA THR A 57 11.72 -5.03 -11.28
C THR A 57 10.72 -5.94 -10.57
N GLY A 58 10.82 -7.24 -10.81
CA GLY A 58 9.92 -8.21 -10.19
C GLY A 58 8.56 -8.31 -10.91
N SER A 59 7.74 -9.23 -10.41
CA SER A 59 6.41 -9.51 -10.95
C SER A 59 5.39 -9.60 -9.82
N PHE A 60 4.79 -8.48 -9.46
CA PHE A 60 3.66 -8.47 -8.53
C PHE A 60 2.34 -8.48 -9.31
N ASN A 61 1.53 -9.54 -9.12
CA ASN A 61 0.23 -9.72 -9.78
C ASN A 61 -0.94 -9.66 -8.79
N GLY A 62 -0.76 -9.01 -7.64
CA GLY A 62 -1.81 -8.88 -6.63
C GLY A 62 -2.70 -7.66 -6.86
N ASN A 63 -3.85 -7.66 -6.18
CA ASN A 63 -4.73 -6.50 -6.08
C ASN A 63 -4.87 -6.09 -4.60
N PRO A 64 -4.03 -5.19 -4.08
CA PRO A 64 -4.06 -4.78 -2.68
C PRO A 64 -5.41 -4.17 -2.28
N TYR A 65 -6.03 -3.37 -3.13
CA TYR A 65 -7.33 -2.79 -2.84
C TYR A 65 -8.41 -3.85 -2.61
N GLN A 66 -8.52 -4.82 -3.50
CA GLN A 66 -9.51 -5.88 -3.36
C GLN A 66 -9.29 -6.71 -2.10
N THR A 67 -8.03 -6.99 -1.77
CA THR A 67 -7.67 -7.72 -0.55
C THR A 67 -8.11 -6.95 0.70
N HIS A 68 -7.81 -5.65 0.77
CA HIS A 68 -8.22 -4.81 1.91
C HIS A 68 -9.74 -4.60 1.96
N LYS A 69 -10.41 -4.52 0.82
CA LYS A 69 -11.87 -4.44 0.77
C LYS A 69 -12.55 -5.69 1.36
N LEU A 70 -12.03 -6.87 1.04
CA LEU A 70 -12.54 -8.13 1.63
C LEU A 70 -12.27 -8.19 3.14
N LEU A 71 -11.13 -7.67 3.58
CA LEU A 71 -10.78 -7.58 4.99
C LEU A 71 -11.70 -6.57 5.71
N ASP A 72 -11.94 -5.41 5.12
CA ASP A 72 -12.82 -4.36 5.61
C ASP A 72 -14.28 -4.84 5.80
N MET A 73 -14.73 -5.78 4.96
CA MET A 73 -16.06 -6.42 5.11
C MET A 73 -16.12 -7.36 6.34
N LYS A 74 -15.01 -7.90 6.79
CA LYS A 74 -14.94 -8.74 8.00
C LYS A 74 -14.79 -7.89 9.26
N SER A 75 -13.97 -6.87 9.19
CA SER A 75 -13.69 -5.92 10.28
C SER A 75 -13.33 -4.57 9.67
N ALA A 76 -14.07 -3.52 10.01
CA ALA A 76 -13.89 -2.20 9.41
C ALA A 76 -12.46 -1.66 9.61
N ILE A 77 -11.80 -1.34 8.52
CA ILE A 77 -10.45 -0.74 8.54
C ILE A 77 -10.60 0.78 8.48
N GLU A 78 -10.57 1.41 9.63
CA GLU A 78 -10.74 2.86 9.75
C GLU A 78 -9.46 3.63 9.33
N PRO A 79 -9.59 4.94 9.00
CA PRO A 79 -8.44 5.75 8.60
C PRO A 79 -7.27 5.75 9.60
N HIS A 80 -7.55 5.68 10.92
CA HIS A 80 -6.52 5.64 11.95
C HIS A 80 -5.70 4.34 11.91
N HIS A 81 -6.28 3.20 11.50
CA HIS A 81 -5.53 1.94 11.33
C HIS A 81 -4.48 2.08 10.21
N PHE A 82 -4.82 2.73 9.09
CA PHE A 82 -3.84 3.02 8.04
C PHE A 82 -2.76 4.01 8.49
N GLN A 83 -3.14 5.00 9.30
CA GLN A 83 -2.19 5.93 9.89
C GLN A 83 -1.23 5.20 10.84
N ARG A 84 -1.75 4.27 11.67
CA ARG A 84 -0.92 3.46 12.57
C ARG A 84 0.04 2.57 11.78
N TRP A 85 -0.48 1.86 10.78
CA TRP A 85 0.34 1.06 9.86
C TRP A 85 1.48 1.88 9.26
N PHE A 86 1.18 3.06 8.72
CA PHE A 86 2.19 3.94 8.13
C PHE A 86 3.22 4.38 9.17
N THR A 87 2.79 4.74 10.37
CA THR A 87 3.69 5.18 11.46
C THR A 87 4.69 4.08 11.81
N LEU A 88 4.24 2.83 11.99
CA LEU A 88 5.12 1.71 12.29
C LEU A 88 6.09 1.42 11.13
N PHE A 89 5.59 1.46 9.90
CA PHE A 89 6.40 1.22 8.73
C PHE A 89 7.49 2.30 8.54
N HIS A 90 7.11 3.56 8.70
CA HIS A 90 8.03 4.70 8.67
C HIS A 90 9.13 4.58 9.73
N GLN A 91 8.76 4.23 10.97
CA GLN A 91 9.72 3.99 12.06
C GLN A 91 10.70 2.84 11.75
N CYS A 92 10.25 1.80 11.06
CA CYS A 92 11.14 0.71 10.64
C CYS A 92 12.13 1.17 9.57
N ILE A 93 11.68 2.00 8.61
CA ILE A 93 12.57 2.58 7.61
C ILE A 93 13.62 3.45 8.28
N ASP A 94 13.21 4.42 9.11
CA ASP A 94 14.12 5.36 9.78
C ASP A 94 15.12 4.70 10.74
N ALA A 95 14.78 3.54 11.27
CA ALA A 95 15.67 2.81 12.16
C ALA A 95 16.86 2.14 11.42
N HIS A 96 16.69 1.81 10.15
CA HIS A 96 17.64 0.96 9.44
C HIS A 96 18.18 1.57 8.15
N PHE A 97 17.40 2.45 7.48
CA PHE A 97 17.67 2.91 6.14
C PHE A 97 17.69 4.43 6.02
N VAL A 98 18.48 4.91 5.05
CA VAL A 98 18.59 6.32 4.64
C VAL A 98 18.71 6.39 3.11
N GLY A 99 18.68 7.60 2.58
CA GLY A 99 18.88 7.85 1.14
C GLY A 99 17.58 7.94 0.35
N GLU A 100 17.70 8.14 -0.96
CA GLU A 100 16.59 8.46 -1.85
C GLU A 100 15.55 7.34 -1.93
N CYS A 101 15.99 6.08 -1.95
CA CYS A 101 15.08 4.94 -1.95
C CYS A 101 14.23 4.85 -0.67
N ALA A 102 14.82 5.16 0.50
CA ALA A 102 14.09 5.19 1.77
C ALA A 102 13.03 6.30 1.78
N GLU A 103 13.36 7.50 1.30
CA GLU A 103 12.41 8.62 1.20
C GLU A 103 11.29 8.32 0.19
N THR A 104 11.63 7.74 -0.96
CA THR A 104 10.65 7.29 -1.96
C THR A 104 9.70 6.23 -1.39
N LEU A 105 10.24 5.29 -0.62
CA LEU A 105 9.43 4.25 0.04
C LEU A 105 8.45 4.85 1.05
N LYS A 106 8.91 5.79 1.89
CA LYS A 106 8.06 6.52 2.85
C LYS A 106 6.96 7.30 2.13
N PHE A 107 7.29 8.01 1.07
CA PHE A 107 6.31 8.76 0.27
C PHE A 107 5.25 7.84 -0.35
N ASN A 108 5.67 6.73 -0.96
CA ASN A 108 4.76 5.75 -1.55
C ASN A 108 3.87 5.10 -0.47
N ALA A 109 4.43 4.72 0.66
CA ALA A 109 3.68 4.13 1.78
C ALA A 109 2.60 5.08 2.31
N LYS A 110 2.94 6.36 2.51
CA LYS A 110 1.96 7.39 2.91
C LYS A 110 0.85 7.56 1.88
N SER A 111 1.21 7.62 0.60
CA SER A 111 0.25 7.77 -0.49
C SER A 111 -0.71 6.58 -0.57
N ILE A 112 -0.19 5.36 -0.40
CA ILE A 112 -0.99 4.12 -0.38
C ILE A 112 -1.95 4.13 0.81
N ALA A 113 -1.45 4.37 2.01
CA ALA A 113 -2.26 4.42 3.23
C ALA A 113 -3.43 5.42 3.11
N THR A 114 -3.15 6.64 2.64
CA THR A 114 -4.16 7.68 2.46
C THR A 114 -5.21 7.29 1.42
N ARG A 115 -4.79 6.78 0.27
CA ARG A 115 -5.72 6.38 -0.80
C ARG A 115 -6.57 5.18 -0.40
N MET A 116 -5.98 4.22 0.29
CA MET A 116 -6.67 3.02 0.74
C MET A 116 -7.74 3.37 1.78
N ALA A 117 -7.39 4.20 2.77
CA ALA A 117 -8.33 4.72 3.76
C ALA A 117 -9.52 5.44 3.12
N HIS A 118 -9.24 6.34 2.15
CA HIS A 118 -10.28 7.07 1.44
C HIS A 118 -11.18 6.13 0.62
N ALA A 119 -10.58 5.21 -0.13
CA ALA A 119 -11.34 4.30 -1.01
C ALA A 119 -12.27 3.37 -0.22
N LEU A 120 -11.82 2.81 0.91
CA LEU A 120 -12.66 1.94 1.75
C LEU A 120 -13.77 2.72 2.43
N SER A 121 -13.48 3.90 2.99
CA SER A 121 -14.50 4.77 3.62
C SER A 121 -15.59 5.16 2.61
N THR A 122 -15.19 5.54 1.38
CA THR A 122 -16.15 5.89 0.33
C THR A 122 -16.99 4.69 -0.10
N ALA A 123 -16.38 3.51 -0.20
CA ALA A 123 -17.10 2.29 -0.57
C ALA A 123 -18.16 1.91 0.49
N ARG A 124 -17.87 2.06 1.79
CA ARG A 124 -18.82 1.83 2.87
C ARG A 124 -20.01 2.79 2.78
N LEU A 125 -19.76 4.10 2.68
CA LEU A 125 -20.82 5.12 2.56
C LEU A 125 -21.73 4.87 1.35
N SER A 126 -21.16 4.45 0.23
CA SER A 126 -21.92 4.12 -0.98
C SER A 126 -22.80 2.88 -0.81
N SER A 127 -22.37 1.91 -0.01
CA SER A 127 -23.15 0.71 0.28
C SER A 127 -24.31 1.01 1.23
N GLU A 128 -24.09 1.83 2.26
CA GLU A 128 -25.11 2.27 3.21
C GLU A 128 -26.21 3.09 2.53
N SER A 129 -25.85 4.02 1.64
CA SER A 129 -26.81 4.82 0.87
C SER A 129 -27.73 3.97 -0.02
N ARG A 130 -27.22 2.86 -0.56
CA ARG A 130 -28.04 1.92 -1.36
C ARG A 130 -29.03 1.15 -0.51
N VAL A 131 -28.66 0.79 0.70
CA VAL A 131 -29.54 0.05 1.62
C VAL A 131 -30.66 0.95 2.14
N LEU A 132 -30.41 2.24 2.33
CA LEU A 132 -31.39 3.21 2.84
C LEU A 132 -32.30 3.82 1.76
N GLY A 133 -32.17 3.42 0.49
CA GLY A 133 -33.10 3.78 -0.59
C GLY A 133 -33.14 5.27 -0.94
N THR A 134 -32.12 6.08 -0.63
CA THR A 134 -32.03 7.48 -1.07
C THR A 134 -31.58 7.55 -2.50
N PRO A 135 -32.31 8.23 -3.44
CA PRO A 135 -31.88 8.37 -4.81
C PRO A 135 -30.62 9.24 -4.88
N HIS A 136 -29.55 8.68 -5.40
CA HIS A 136 -28.28 9.35 -5.56
C HIS A 136 -28.38 10.43 -6.63
N SER A 137 -28.22 11.69 -6.23
CA SER A 137 -28.06 12.83 -7.12
C SER A 137 -26.74 12.69 -7.88
N SER A 138 -26.86 12.49 -9.18
CA SER A 138 -25.89 12.67 -10.26
C SER A 138 -24.41 12.72 -9.91
N ALA A 139 -23.74 11.59 -10.07
CA ALA A 139 -22.30 11.53 -10.18
C ALA A 139 -21.84 12.25 -11.46
N LYS A 140 -21.14 13.38 -11.32
CA LYS A 140 -20.43 14.01 -12.42
C LYS A 140 -19.39 13.06 -12.97
N HIS A 141 -19.55 12.79 -14.25
CA HIS A 141 -18.67 11.99 -15.10
C HIS A 141 -17.24 12.48 -15.04
N PHE A 142 -16.36 11.72 -14.39
CA PHE A 142 -14.92 11.97 -14.43
C PHE A 142 -14.37 11.23 -15.65
N GLN A 143 -14.14 11.97 -16.72
CA GLN A 143 -13.50 11.45 -17.92
C GLN A 143 -12.07 11.02 -17.61
N THR A 144 -11.81 9.73 -17.82
CA THR A 144 -10.47 9.17 -17.83
C THR A 144 -9.76 9.56 -19.11
N GLU A 145 -8.87 10.53 -19.04
CA GLU A 145 -7.95 10.78 -20.14
C GLU A 145 -6.94 9.65 -20.28
N ARG A 146 -6.90 9.13 -21.48
CA ARG A 146 -6.05 8.05 -21.99
C ARG A 146 -4.61 8.56 -22.10
N TRP A 147 -3.72 8.03 -21.28
CA TRP A 147 -2.28 8.26 -21.44
C TRP A 147 -1.68 7.19 -22.33
N ASN A 148 -1.31 7.63 -23.54
CA ASN A 148 -0.55 6.83 -24.47
C ASN A 148 0.91 6.69 -24.03
N ASN A 149 1.34 5.45 -24.12
CA ASN A 149 2.66 4.92 -23.93
C ASN A 149 3.57 5.39 -25.08
N GLU A 150 4.62 6.13 -24.76
CA GLU A 150 5.83 6.19 -25.58
C GLU A 150 7.00 6.63 -24.70
N HIS A 151 7.95 5.80 -24.51
CA HIS A 151 9.41 5.92 -24.62
C HIS A 151 10.09 4.83 -23.78
N SER A 152 10.64 3.93 -24.55
CA SER A 152 11.64 2.96 -24.12
C SER A 152 13.01 3.62 -24.02
N LYS A 153 13.76 3.20 -23.05
CA LYS A 153 15.22 3.05 -22.91
C LYS A 153 15.84 3.77 -21.73
N GLY A 154 16.47 2.98 -20.92
CA GLY A 154 17.81 3.22 -20.42
C GLY A 154 17.90 3.83 -19.04
N GLU A 155 18.59 3.09 -18.23
CA GLU A 155 19.40 3.48 -17.08
C GLU A 155 18.76 3.55 -15.71
N GLU A 156 19.27 2.69 -14.91
CA GLU A 156 19.15 2.40 -13.51
C GLU A 156 19.40 3.61 -12.64
N SER A 157 18.42 4.07 -11.94
CA SER A 157 18.58 4.77 -10.67
C SER A 157 17.21 5.15 -10.14
N CYS A 158 17.04 5.14 -8.82
CA CYS A 158 15.88 5.71 -8.13
C CYS A 158 15.60 7.19 -8.48
N GLN A 159 16.42 7.80 -9.31
CA GLN A 159 16.44 9.24 -9.62
C GLN A 159 15.25 9.77 -10.44
N HIS A 160 14.26 8.95 -10.85
CA HIS A 160 13.14 9.43 -11.68
C HIS A 160 11.74 9.03 -11.21
N ILE A 161 11.49 9.04 -9.90
CA ILE A 161 10.15 8.74 -9.37
C ILE A 161 9.41 10.03 -8.97
N THR A 162 9.33 11.00 -9.85
CA THR A 162 8.38 12.13 -9.72
C THR A 162 7.12 11.97 -10.57
N ARG A 163 6.94 10.86 -11.28
CA ARG A 163 5.73 10.58 -12.06
C ARG A 163 4.96 9.39 -11.47
N ASN A 164 3.85 9.71 -10.92
CA ASN A 164 2.82 8.93 -10.25
C ASN A 164 2.52 7.57 -10.91
N PRO A 165 3.01 6.42 -10.37
CA PRO A 165 2.75 5.10 -10.95
C PRO A 165 1.42 4.47 -10.52
N MET A 166 0.56 5.22 -9.81
CA MET A 166 -0.57 4.64 -9.09
C MET A 166 -1.93 4.66 -9.79
N LYS A 167 -2.00 4.98 -11.08
CA LYS A 167 -3.30 4.88 -11.81
C LYS A 167 -3.79 3.45 -12.02
N SER A 168 -2.97 2.44 -11.72
CA SER A 168 -3.27 1.02 -11.97
C SER A 168 -3.57 0.19 -10.71
N LEU A 169 -3.64 0.81 -9.53
CA LEU A 169 -3.86 0.11 -8.26
C LEU A 169 -5.25 0.35 -7.65
N ILE A 170 -6.15 0.98 -8.42
CA ILE A 170 -7.56 1.14 -8.03
C ILE A 170 -8.44 0.36 -9.00
#